data_f0a2d0cbea4a1516f7a404337b1dd6ad
#
_entry.id   f0a2d0cbea4a1516f7a404337b1dd6ad
#
_cell.length_a   1.000
_cell.length_b   1.000
_cell.length_c   1.000
_cell.angle_alpha   90.00
_cell.angle_beta   90.00
_cell.angle_gamma   90.00
#
_symmetry.space_group_name_H-M   'P 1'
#
loop_
_entity.id
_entity.type
_entity.pdbx_description
1 polymer ?
#
loop_
_entity_poly.entity_id
_entity_poly.type
_entity_poly.pdbx_seq_one_letter_code
_entity_poly.pdbx_strand_id
1 'polypeptide(L)'
;MHQILHYVKVHNNIDILDLHCHELLEGLYDKATLKELYLIRDAIRLLNDEKYELFFNLAISQTLHKSAIHPIAVPYIVRSKKQVNCGHALDKFQCITKQMLEDLSTVPHNNRLAKVYNADSRKRNNYISDSCCDLCITSPPYLNNLDYGEVSKVHTHFFELTTNWRDITEKVRHNLVTGATTHYKDADFDIDTFCTSEFAVSNQSLMQELKDLFYNIHKNSKERKGKKSFHILMMHYFEDMYYVLKEMYRVLTPNSKAYLILGDSAPYGVYVPTTRILGEISQSLGFGDYEIYKIRERGNKWKNLKNRHSVELSENILILSR
;
A
#
# COMPACT_ATOMS: atom_id res chain seq x y z
N MET A 1 13.07 -25.03 -8.54
CA MET A 1 11.83 -25.52 -9.20
C MET A 1 11.68 -27.03 -9.11
N HIS A 2 12.64 -27.86 -9.55
CA HIS A 2 12.48 -29.32 -9.55
C HIS A 2 12.19 -29.90 -8.16
N GLN A 3 12.89 -29.43 -7.13
CA GLN A 3 12.66 -29.84 -5.73
C GLN A 3 11.24 -29.50 -5.25
N ILE A 4 10.73 -28.32 -5.59
CA ILE A 4 9.36 -27.90 -5.24
C ILE A 4 8.33 -28.83 -5.90
N LEU A 5 8.47 -29.07 -7.19
CA LEU A 5 7.55 -29.96 -7.93
C LEU A 5 7.58 -31.40 -7.40
N HIS A 6 8.77 -31.91 -7.08
CA HIS A 6 8.94 -33.23 -6.47
C HIS A 6 8.24 -33.30 -5.12
N TYR A 7 8.46 -32.32 -4.25
CA TYR A 7 7.82 -32.24 -2.93
C TYR A 7 6.29 -32.26 -3.04
N VAL A 8 5.71 -31.39 -3.87
CA VAL A 8 4.26 -31.33 -4.08
C VAL A 8 3.71 -32.67 -4.57
N LYS A 9 4.41 -33.35 -5.49
CA LYS A 9 4.00 -34.64 -6.01
C LYS A 9 4.04 -35.75 -4.94
N VAL A 10 5.06 -35.80 -4.14
CA VAL A 10 5.22 -36.81 -3.07
C VAL A 10 4.18 -36.61 -1.96
N HIS A 11 3.88 -35.35 -1.61
CA HIS A 11 2.96 -35.00 -0.51
C HIS A 11 1.51 -34.79 -0.96
N ASN A 12 1.17 -35.09 -2.21
CA ASN A 12 -0.18 -34.88 -2.73
C ASN A 12 -1.28 -35.71 -2.02
N ASN A 13 -0.92 -36.72 -1.24
CA ASN A 13 -1.86 -37.57 -0.48
C ASN A 13 -2.18 -36.99 0.92
N ILE A 14 -1.51 -35.91 1.36
CA ILE A 14 -1.79 -35.25 2.64
C ILE A 14 -3.23 -34.70 2.63
N ASP A 15 -3.96 -34.89 3.73
CA ASP A 15 -5.28 -34.26 3.90
C ASP A 15 -5.09 -32.75 4.06
N ILE A 16 -5.99 -31.96 3.46
CA ILE A 16 -5.99 -30.51 3.59
C ILE A 16 -6.18 -30.06 5.04
N LEU A 17 -6.85 -30.86 5.86
CA LEU A 17 -7.06 -30.60 7.29
C LEU A 17 -5.74 -30.55 8.08
N ASP A 18 -4.74 -31.30 7.65
CA ASP A 18 -3.40 -31.34 8.27
C ASP A 18 -2.55 -30.11 7.91
N LEU A 19 -2.98 -29.31 6.93
CA LEU A 19 -2.25 -28.13 6.47
C LEU A 19 -2.61 -26.83 7.23
N HIS A 20 -3.56 -26.91 8.19
CA HIS A 20 -3.98 -25.78 9.01
C HIS A 20 -4.26 -24.48 8.22
N CYS A 21 -5.07 -24.59 7.16
CA CYS A 21 -5.39 -23.48 6.29
C CYS A 21 -6.20 -22.39 7.04
N HIS A 22 -5.94 -21.13 6.70
CA HIS A 22 -6.72 -20.02 7.24
C HIS A 22 -8.12 -19.97 6.60
N GLU A 23 -9.18 -19.80 7.40
CA GLU A 23 -10.59 -19.82 6.94
C GLU A 23 -10.91 -18.83 5.80
N LEU A 24 -10.25 -17.65 5.79
CA LEU A 24 -10.38 -16.70 4.68
C LEU A 24 -9.97 -17.32 3.35
N LEU A 25 -8.91 -18.13 3.34
CA LEU A 25 -8.35 -18.78 2.17
C LEU A 25 -9.21 -19.95 1.73
N GLU A 26 -9.80 -20.70 2.66
CA GLU A 26 -10.78 -21.75 2.37
C GLU A 26 -11.99 -21.20 1.58
N GLY A 27 -12.39 -19.96 1.84
CA GLY A 27 -13.45 -19.28 1.10
C GLY A 27 -13.06 -18.73 -0.26
N LEU A 28 -11.76 -18.76 -0.61
CA LEU A 28 -11.23 -18.19 -1.86
C LEU A 28 -10.78 -19.22 -2.89
N TYR A 29 -10.52 -20.44 -2.47
CA TYR A 29 -9.99 -21.51 -3.31
C TYR A 29 -10.82 -22.77 -3.13
N ASP A 30 -10.87 -23.64 -4.14
CA ASP A 30 -11.29 -25.01 -3.95
C ASP A 30 -10.22 -25.80 -3.16
N LYS A 31 -10.63 -26.93 -2.56
CA LYS A 31 -9.77 -27.71 -1.67
C LYS A 31 -8.49 -28.21 -2.36
N ALA A 32 -8.55 -28.60 -3.61
CA ALA A 32 -7.40 -29.10 -4.35
C ALA A 32 -6.38 -27.98 -4.60
N THR A 33 -6.86 -26.82 -5.09
CA THR A 33 -6.05 -25.64 -5.34
C THR A 33 -5.41 -25.12 -4.04
N LEU A 34 -6.17 -25.07 -2.95
CA LEU A 34 -5.66 -24.60 -1.66
C LEU A 34 -4.54 -25.53 -1.15
N LYS A 35 -4.75 -26.85 -1.27
CA LYS A 35 -3.72 -27.82 -0.94
C LYS A 35 -2.44 -27.63 -1.75
N GLU A 36 -2.55 -27.48 -3.07
CA GLU A 36 -1.39 -27.21 -3.92
C GLU A 36 -0.63 -25.96 -3.47
N LEU A 37 -1.33 -24.87 -3.18
CA LEU A 37 -0.72 -23.62 -2.71
C LEU A 37 0.07 -23.80 -1.43
N TYR A 38 -0.48 -24.49 -0.43
CA TYR A 38 0.20 -24.74 0.83
C TYR A 38 1.40 -25.67 0.66
N LEU A 39 1.27 -26.73 -0.13
CA LEU A 39 2.40 -27.62 -0.44
C LEU A 39 3.52 -26.89 -1.19
N ILE A 40 3.21 -26.00 -2.11
CA ILE A 40 4.22 -25.16 -2.78
C ILE A 40 4.92 -24.25 -1.75
N ARG A 41 4.16 -23.59 -0.87
CA ARG A 41 4.71 -22.74 0.20
C ARG A 41 5.68 -23.52 1.09
N ASP A 42 5.26 -24.68 1.54
CA ASP A 42 6.05 -25.49 2.46
C ASP A 42 7.32 -26.05 1.75
N ALA A 43 7.19 -26.42 0.48
CA ALA A 43 8.35 -26.79 -0.33
C ALA A 43 9.35 -25.64 -0.54
N ILE A 44 8.87 -24.41 -0.66
CA ILE A 44 9.74 -23.22 -0.76
C ILE A 44 10.51 -23.02 0.55
N ARG A 45 9.85 -23.13 1.70
CA ARG A 45 10.49 -23.02 3.03
C ARG A 45 11.60 -24.05 3.25
N LEU A 46 11.48 -25.22 2.61
CA LEU A 46 12.49 -26.30 2.71
C LEU A 46 13.70 -26.10 1.79
N LEU A 47 13.72 -25.09 0.93
CA LEU A 47 14.88 -24.82 0.07
C LEU A 47 16.11 -24.42 0.87
N ASN A 48 15.93 -23.84 2.05
CA ASN A 48 16.97 -23.38 2.96
C ASN A 48 18.01 -22.45 2.28
N ASP A 49 17.52 -21.60 1.36
CA ASP A 49 18.29 -20.57 0.64
C ASP A 49 17.41 -19.34 0.47
N GLU A 50 17.72 -18.28 1.22
CA GLU A 50 16.93 -17.05 1.28
C GLU A 50 16.68 -16.42 -0.11
N LYS A 51 17.67 -16.45 -0.99
CA LYS A 51 17.57 -15.88 -2.33
C LYS A 51 16.51 -16.60 -3.17
N TYR A 52 16.51 -17.94 -3.12
CA TYR A 52 15.51 -18.73 -3.84
C TYR A 52 14.14 -18.66 -3.16
N GLU A 53 14.09 -18.61 -1.83
CA GLU A 53 12.84 -18.41 -1.10
C GLU A 53 12.17 -17.10 -1.49
N LEU A 54 12.89 -15.97 -1.52
CA LEU A 54 12.34 -14.66 -1.93
C LEU A 54 11.81 -14.69 -3.36
N PHE A 55 12.55 -15.30 -4.28
CA PHE A 55 12.12 -15.43 -5.68
C PHE A 55 10.84 -16.24 -5.83
N PHE A 56 10.76 -17.42 -5.19
CA PHE A 56 9.59 -18.27 -5.29
C PHE A 56 8.42 -17.74 -4.46
N ASN A 57 8.65 -17.04 -3.35
CA ASN A 57 7.60 -16.35 -2.60
C ASN A 57 6.95 -15.24 -3.43
N LEU A 58 7.69 -14.54 -4.27
CA LEU A 58 7.11 -13.59 -5.22
C LEU A 58 6.25 -14.31 -6.27
N ALA A 59 6.71 -15.44 -6.81
CA ALA A 59 5.96 -16.24 -7.77
C ALA A 59 4.65 -16.78 -7.17
N ILE A 60 4.68 -17.34 -5.95
CA ILE A 60 3.46 -17.86 -5.31
C ILE A 60 2.50 -16.74 -4.92
N SER A 61 2.99 -15.55 -4.58
CA SER A 61 2.14 -14.38 -4.32
C SER A 61 1.28 -14.01 -5.54
N GLN A 62 1.83 -14.08 -6.74
CA GLN A 62 1.04 -13.89 -7.97
C GLN A 62 0.11 -15.09 -8.23
N THR A 63 0.56 -16.30 -7.90
CA THR A 63 -0.26 -17.52 -8.08
C THR A 63 -1.51 -17.47 -7.22
N LEU A 64 -1.45 -16.95 -6.00
CA LEU A 64 -2.63 -16.72 -5.15
C LEU A 64 -3.73 -15.96 -5.89
N HIS A 65 -3.40 -14.85 -6.52
CA HIS A 65 -4.38 -14.05 -7.25
C HIS A 65 -4.96 -14.79 -8.46
N LYS A 66 -4.11 -15.45 -9.24
CA LYS A 66 -4.53 -16.11 -10.49
C LYS A 66 -5.34 -17.39 -10.24
N SER A 67 -5.14 -18.06 -9.09
CA SER A 67 -5.78 -19.33 -8.78
C SER A 67 -7.08 -19.20 -8.00
N ALA A 68 -7.38 -18.04 -7.45
CA ALA A 68 -8.58 -17.80 -6.65
C ALA A 68 -9.86 -17.96 -7.47
N ILE A 69 -10.93 -18.47 -6.84
CA ILE A 69 -12.27 -18.62 -7.44
C ILE A 69 -12.84 -17.23 -7.78
N HIS A 70 -12.62 -16.27 -6.90
CA HIS A 70 -13.10 -14.90 -7.08
C HIS A 70 -11.93 -13.97 -7.37
N PRO A 71 -12.10 -12.97 -8.24
CA PRO A 71 -11.06 -11.97 -8.45
C PRO A 71 -10.66 -11.31 -7.13
N ILE A 72 -9.39 -11.40 -6.80
CA ILE A 72 -8.78 -10.63 -5.71
C ILE A 72 -8.40 -9.29 -6.32
N ALA A 73 -9.41 -8.43 -6.54
CA ALA A 73 -9.22 -7.10 -7.06
C ALA A 73 -8.89 -6.13 -5.92
N VAL A 74 -8.06 -5.16 -6.21
CA VAL A 74 -7.77 -4.07 -5.28
C VAL A 74 -8.97 -3.11 -5.26
N PRO A 75 -9.53 -2.76 -4.08
CA PRO A 75 -9.14 -3.16 -2.73
C PRO A 75 -9.86 -4.39 -2.17
N TYR A 76 -10.81 -4.95 -2.89
CA TYR A 76 -11.71 -5.97 -2.33
C TYR A 76 -11.76 -7.25 -3.16
N ILE A 77 -12.09 -8.35 -2.48
CA ILE A 77 -12.43 -9.61 -3.12
C ILE A 77 -13.81 -9.45 -3.77
N VAL A 78 -13.90 -9.65 -5.08
CA VAL A 78 -15.16 -9.46 -5.84
C VAL A 78 -15.97 -10.77 -5.84
N ARG A 79 -16.66 -11.06 -4.74
CA ARG A 79 -17.42 -12.30 -4.54
C ARG A 79 -18.57 -12.49 -5.54
N SER A 80 -19.06 -11.42 -6.17
CA SER A 80 -20.11 -11.47 -7.19
C SER A 80 -19.63 -11.97 -8.56
N LYS A 81 -18.31 -12.12 -8.76
CA LYS A 81 -17.73 -12.61 -10.02
C LYS A 81 -16.89 -13.85 -9.75
N LYS A 82 -16.87 -14.78 -10.70
CA LYS A 82 -15.95 -15.92 -10.71
C LYS A 82 -14.88 -15.70 -11.77
N GLN A 83 -13.66 -16.15 -11.51
CA GLN A 83 -12.59 -16.17 -12.51
C GLN A 83 -12.82 -17.36 -13.47
N VAL A 84 -12.64 -17.12 -14.77
CA VAL A 84 -12.82 -18.14 -15.81
C VAL A 84 -11.80 -19.27 -15.66
N ASN A 85 -10.56 -18.94 -15.31
CA ASN A 85 -9.45 -19.89 -15.18
C ASN A 85 -8.98 -19.98 -13.71
N CYS A 86 -9.89 -20.20 -12.75
CA CYS A 86 -9.52 -20.49 -11.37
C CYS A 86 -8.91 -21.90 -11.22
N GLY A 87 -8.29 -22.17 -10.07
CA GLY A 87 -7.67 -23.47 -9.81
C GLY A 87 -6.27 -23.65 -10.42
N HIS A 88 -5.79 -24.90 -10.46
CA HIS A 88 -4.50 -25.29 -11.06
C HIS A 88 -3.30 -24.46 -10.57
N ALA A 89 -3.11 -24.40 -9.25
CA ALA A 89 -2.08 -23.54 -8.64
C ALA A 89 -0.68 -23.95 -9.07
N LEU A 90 -0.39 -25.27 -9.16
CA LEU A 90 0.92 -25.76 -9.54
C LEU A 90 1.31 -25.35 -10.95
N ASP A 91 0.40 -25.51 -11.93
CA ASP A 91 0.66 -25.14 -13.33
C ASP A 91 0.89 -23.62 -13.45
N LYS A 92 0.09 -22.81 -12.75
CA LYS A 92 0.24 -21.35 -12.75
C LYS A 92 1.53 -20.91 -12.10
N PHE A 93 1.91 -21.55 -10.99
CA PHE A 93 3.17 -21.28 -10.33
C PHE A 93 4.36 -21.56 -11.25
N GLN A 94 4.33 -22.68 -12.00
CA GLN A 94 5.33 -22.99 -12.99
C GLN A 94 5.39 -21.95 -14.11
N CYS A 95 4.23 -21.57 -14.66
CA CYS A 95 4.14 -20.57 -15.73
C CYS A 95 4.67 -19.21 -15.27
N ILE A 96 4.28 -18.76 -14.08
CA ILE A 96 4.76 -17.50 -13.50
C ILE A 96 6.26 -17.54 -13.26
N THR A 97 6.75 -18.62 -12.68
CA THR A 97 8.20 -18.79 -12.43
C THR A 97 9.01 -18.77 -13.72
N LYS A 98 8.52 -19.45 -14.76
CA LYS A 98 9.17 -19.42 -16.08
C LYS A 98 9.21 -18.02 -16.65
N GLN A 99 8.08 -17.28 -16.62
CA GLN A 99 8.04 -15.90 -17.06
C GLN A 99 9.03 -15.01 -16.30
N MET A 100 9.08 -15.13 -14.96
CA MET A 100 10.03 -14.37 -14.14
C MET A 100 11.50 -14.68 -14.49
N LEU A 101 11.82 -15.93 -14.83
CA LEU A 101 13.17 -16.33 -15.26
C LEU A 101 13.50 -15.75 -16.66
N GLU A 102 12.53 -15.77 -17.59
CA GLU A 102 12.67 -15.16 -18.90
C GLU A 102 12.90 -13.66 -18.77
N ASP A 103 12.11 -12.96 -17.95
CA ASP A 103 12.27 -11.53 -17.68
C ASP A 103 13.66 -11.23 -17.12
N LEU A 104 14.13 -11.99 -16.13
CA LEU A 104 15.48 -11.85 -15.57
C LEU A 104 16.60 -12.08 -16.61
N SER A 105 16.39 -12.98 -17.56
CA SER A 105 17.39 -13.25 -18.61
C SER A 105 17.55 -12.09 -19.59
N THR A 106 16.55 -11.22 -19.70
CA THR A 106 16.58 -10.03 -20.59
C THR A 106 17.16 -8.79 -19.91
N VAL A 107 17.28 -8.80 -18.58
CA VAL A 107 17.85 -7.67 -17.84
C VAL A 107 19.36 -7.62 -18.04
N PRO A 108 19.92 -6.48 -18.50
CA PRO A 108 21.36 -6.34 -18.62
C PRO A 108 22.06 -6.59 -17.28
N HIS A 109 23.04 -7.47 -17.27
CA HIS A 109 23.88 -7.69 -16.11
C HIS A 109 24.78 -6.47 -15.91
N ASN A 110 24.26 -5.45 -15.19
CA ASN A 110 25.10 -4.41 -14.64
C ASN A 110 25.44 -4.77 -13.18
N ASN A 111 26.67 -4.53 -12.78
CA ASN A 111 27.15 -4.85 -11.43
C ASN A 111 26.54 -3.96 -10.33
N ARG A 112 25.51 -3.19 -10.61
CA ARG A 112 24.82 -2.34 -9.63
C ARG A 112 23.65 -3.11 -9.03
N LEU A 113 23.83 -3.56 -7.80
CA LEU A 113 22.78 -4.23 -7.04
C LEU A 113 21.82 -3.18 -6.44
N ALA A 114 20.53 -3.38 -6.68
CA ALA A 114 19.50 -2.66 -5.94
C ALA A 114 19.50 -3.14 -4.49
N LYS A 115 19.35 -2.22 -3.54
CA LYS A 115 19.20 -2.52 -2.12
C LYS A 115 17.76 -2.24 -1.71
N VAL A 116 17.14 -3.19 -1.02
CA VAL A 116 15.79 -3.07 -0.49
C VAL A 116 15.86 -3.15 1.03
N TYR A 117 15.26 -2.17 1.70
CA TYR A 117 15.21 -2.12 3.15
C TYR A 117 13.77 -2.21 3.63
N ASN A 118 13.49 -3.11 4.56
CA ASN A 118 12.21 -3.15 5.28
C ASN A 118 12.28 -2.14 6.42
N ALA A 119 11.77 -0.93 6.19
CA ALA A 119 11.83 0.16 7.15
C ALA A 119 10.60 1.09 7.02
N ASP A 120 10.24 1.76 8.10
CA ASP A 120 9.21 2.79 8.12
C ASP A 120 9.75 4.09 7.51
N SER A 121 9.18 4.52 6.38
CA SER A 121 9.62 5.72 5.65
C SER A 121 9.38 7.05 6.41
N ARG A 122 8.62 7.02 7.51
CA ARG A 122 8.43 8.16 8.43
C ARG A 122 9.59 8.34 9.41
N LYS A 123 10.48 7.36 9.50
CA LYS A 123 11.59 7.31 10.46
C LYS A 123 12.91 7.36 9.74
N ARG A 124 13.93 7.90 10.44
CA ARG A 124 15.29 7.88 9.93
C ARG A 124 15.76 6.45 9.63
N ASN A 125 16.10 6.18 8.38
CA ASN A 125 16.69 4.91 7.97
C ASN A 125 18.21 4.98 8.11
N ASN A 126 18.76 4.25 9.09
CA ASN A 126 20.20 4.24 9.36
C ASN A 126 21.05 3.52 8.30
N TYR A 127 20.42 2.78 7.38
CA TYR A 127 21.13 2.14 6.25
C TYR A 127 21.33 3.09 5.06
N ILE A 128 20.69 4.26 5.07
CA ILE A 128 20.77 5.28 4.00
C ILE A 128 21.41 6.54 4.59
N SER A 129 22.56 6.91 4.08
CA SER A 129 23.29 8.10 4.51
C SER A 129 22.56 9.40 4.14
N ASP A 130 22.89 10.49 4.83
CA ASP A 130 22.42 11.82 4.45
C ASP A 130 23.03 12.22 3.10
N SER A 131 22.27 12.93 2.28
CA SER A 131 22.72 13.49 1.01
C SER A 131 23.44 12.46 0.11
N CYS A 132 22.81 11.31 -0.14
CA CYS A 132 23.39 10.23 -0.94
C CYS A 132 22.53 9.79 -2.14
N CYS A 133 21.36 10.38 -2.32
CA CYS A 133 20.44 10.06 -3.41
C CYS A 133 20.27 11.25 -4.36
N ASP A 134 20.50 11.05 -5.64
CA ASP A 134 20.40 12.10 -6.66
C ASP A 134 18.98 12.23 -7.22
N LEU A 135 18.10 11.27 -6.92
CA LEU A 135 16.72 11.23 -7.39
C LEU A 135 15.86 10.42 -6.43
N CYS A 136 14.64 10.90 -6.20
CA CYS A 136 13.59 10.12 -5.57
C CYS A 136 12.38 10.03 -6.49
N ILE A 137 11.84 8.83 -6.72
CA ILE A 137 10.58 8.61 -7.45
C ILE A 137 9.70 7.71 -6.60
N THR A 138 8.48 8.16 -6.30
CA THR A 138 7.54 7.39 -5.49
C THR A 138 6.09 7.70 -5.83
N SER A 139 5.21 6.76 -5.52
CA SER A 139 3.77 6.96 -5.45
C SER A 139 3.32 6.62 -4.03
N PRO A 140 3.37 7.57 -3.10
CA PRO A 140 2.96 7.32 -1.72
C PRO A 140 1.46 7.00 -1.65
N PRO A 141 0.96 6.48 -0.51
CA PRO A 141 -0.47 6.28 -0.33
C PRO A 141 -1.24 7.57 -0.60
N TYR A 142 -2.34 7.49 -1.36
CA TYR A 142 -3.20 8.63 -1.58
C TYR A 142 -4.14 8.83 -0.39
N LEU A 143 -4.44 10.08 -0.06
CA LEU A 143 -5.41 10.39 0.97
C LEU A 143 -6.76 9.72 0.63
N ASN A 144 -7.25 8.87 1.54
CA ASN A 144 -8.54 8.18 1.44
C ASN A 144 -8.73 7.35 0.15
N ASN A 145 -7.75 6.52 -0.19
CA ASN A 145 -7.85 5.65 -1.37
C ASN A 145 -7.98 4.17 -0.97
N LEU A 146 -6.96 3.57 -0.43
CA LEU A 146 -6.88 2.13 -0.14
C LEU A 146 -6.52 1.87 1.32
N ASP A 147 -7.19 0.90 1.94
CA ASP A 147 -6.70 0.25 3.15
C ASP A 147 -5.71 -0.85 2.75
N TYR A 148 -4.42 -0.54 2.78
CA TYR A 148 -3.37 -1.49 2.40
C TYR A 148 -3.31 -2.71 3.33
N GLY A 149 -3.76 -2.58 4.59
CA GLY A 149 -3.93 -3.72 5.48
C GLY A 149 -5.00 -4.70 4.97
N GLU A 150 -6.14 -4.16 4.47
CA GLU A 150 -7.19 -4.97 3.84
C GLU A 150 -6.70 -5.61 2.53
N VAL A 151 -5.93 -4.88 1.73
CA VAL A 151 -5.40 -5.37 0.45
C VAL A 151 -4.41 -6.52 0.66
N SER A 152 -3.57 -6.43 1.69
CA SER A 152 -2.52 -7.42 1.96
C SER A 152 -3.01 -8.69 2.67
N LYS A 153 -4.24 -8.73 3.20
CA LYS A 153 -4.71 -9.80 4.08
C LYS A 153 -4.57 -11.21 3.51
N VAL A 154 -4.81 -11.40 2.21
CA VAL A 154 -4.67 -12.73 1.58
C VAL A 154 -3.24 -13.22 1.68
N HIS A 155 -2.28 -12.36 1.39
CA HIS A 155 -0.86 -12.69 1.48
C HIS A 155 -0.41 -12.88 2.92
N THR A 156 -0.75 -11.95 3.81
CA THR A 156 -0.31 -12.00 5.20
C THR A 156 -0.86 -13.22 5.95
N HIS A 157 -2.09 -13.65 5.66
CA HIS A 157 -2.64 -14.89 6.20
C HIS A 157 -2.02 -16.13 5.56
N PHE A 158 -1.79 -16.11 4.25
CA PHE A 158 -1.16 -17.25 3.56
C PHE A 158 0.28 -17.50 4.04
N PHE A 159 1.05 -16.45 4.25
CA PHE A 159 2.41 -16.54 4.78
C PHE A 159 2.47 -16.61 6.32
N GLU A 160 1.32 -16.69 6.99
CA GLU A 160 1.22 -16.81 8.47
C GLU A 160 1.81 -15.62 9.23
N LEU A 161 1.88 -14.45 8.58
CA LEU A 161 2.30 -13.19 9.22
C LEU A 161 1.20 -12.61 10.11
N THR A 162 -0.05 -12.90 9.78
CA THR A 162 -1.25 -12.49 10.52
C THR A 162 -2.23 -13.64 10.60
N THR A 163 -2.99 -13.75 11.71
CA THR A 163 -3.98 -14.81 11.91
C THR A 163 -5.41 -14.28 12.02
N ASN A 164 -5.58 -12.99 12.28
CA ASN A 164 -6.89 -12.38 12.49
C ASN A 164 -6.87 -10.88 12.17
N TRP A 165 -8.04 -10.24 12.27
CA TRP A 165 -8.19 -8.82 11.97
C TRP A 165 -7.38 -7.89 12.89
N ARG A 166 -7.22 -8.28 14.16
CA ARG A 166 -6.42 -7.52 15.12
C ARG A 166 -4.95 -7.51 14.71
N ASP A 167 -4.42 -8.67 14.30
CA ASP A 167 -3.06 -8.78 13.77
C ASP A 167 -2.83 -7.88 12.55
N ILE A 168 -3.80 -7.80 11.63
CA ILE A 168 -3.73 -6.88 10.47
C ILE A 168 -3.59 -5.42 10.95
N THR A 169 -4.28 -5.05 12.02
CA THR A 169 -4.18 -3.69 12.55
C THR A 169 -2.84 -3.47 13.23
N GLU A 170 -2.45 -4.35 14.14
CA GLU A 170 -1.25 -4.17 14.97
C GLU A 170 0.06 -4.36 14.19
N LYS A 171 0.12 -5.37 13.29
CA LYS A 171 1.36 -5.72 12.58
C LYS A 171 1.49 -5.08 11.20
N VAL A 172 0.38 -4.66 10.58
CA VAL A 172 0.39 -4.09 9.24
C VAL A 172 0.01 -2.61 9.26
N ARG A 173 -1.24 -2.26 9.63
CA ARG A 173 -1.72 -0.87 9.53
C ARG A 173 -0.89 0.13 10.33
N HIS A 174 -0.54 -0.18 11.58
CA HIS A 174 0.25 0.72 12.42
C HIS A 174 1.66 1.00 11.87
N ASN A 175 2.15 0.15 10.97
CA ASN A 175 3.45 0.31 10.30
C ASN A 175 3.34 0.97 8.92
N LEU A 176 2.15 1.36 8.48
CA LEU A 176 1.92 2.03 7.20
C LEU A 176 1.69 3.52 7.39
N VAL A 177 2.02 4.30 6.36
CA VAL A 177 1.54 5.68 6.23
C VAL A 177 0.02 5.68 6.21
N THR A 178 -0.59 6.60 6.92
CA THR A 178 -2.05 6.71 7.05
C THR A 178 -2.73 6.86 5.69
N GLY A 179 -3.54 5.87 5.31
CA GLY A 179 -4.27 5.88 4.03
C GLY A 179 -5.75 5.52 4.15
N ALA A 180 -6.19 5.07 5.34
CA ALA A 180 -7.56 4.64 5.60
C ALA A 180 -8.02 4.95 7.03
N THR A 181 -9.32 5.14 7.23
CA THR A 181 -9.92 5.47 8.54
C THR A 181 -9.81 4.36 9.59
N THR A 182 -9.34 3.20 9.20
CA THR A 182 -9.11 2.05 10.07
C THR A 182 -7.80 2.10 10.85
N HIS A 183 -6.95 3.11 10.60
CA HIS A 183 -5.65 3.27 11.26
C HIS A 183 -5.78 3.84 12.69
N TYR A 184 -6.80 4.65 12.95
CA TYR A 184 -6.99 5.34 14.22
C TYR A 184 -8.40 5.15 14.78
N LYS A 185 -8.55 5.28 16.08
CA LYS A 185 -9.85 5.35 16.75
C LYS A 185 -10.22 6.83 16.91
N ASP A 186 -11.46 7.18 16.57
CA ASP A 186 -11.97 8.55 16.65
C ASP A 186 -11.88 9.14 18.06
N ALA A 187 -12.06 8.29 19.08
CA ALA A 187 -12.04 8.70 20.49
C ALA A 187 -10.65 9.17 20.98
N ASP A 188 -9.60 8.80 20.25
CA ASP A 188 -8.21 9.09 20.64
C ASP A 188 -7.70 10.39 20.00
N PHE A 189 -8.49 11.07 19.14
CA PHE A 189 -8.06 12.28 18.42
C PHE A 189 -8.60 13.55 19.08
N ASP A 190 -7.67 14.42 19.45
CA ASP A 190 -7.96 15.79 19.90
C ASP A 190 -7.22 16.81 19.04
N ILE A 191 -7.97 17.74 18.44
CA ILE A 191 -7.44 18.74 17.50
C ILE A 191 -6.51 19.74 18.17
N ASP A 192 -6.74 20.08 19.44
CA ASP A 192 -5.93 21.06 20.16
C ASP A 192 -4.58 20.44 20.52
N THR A 193 -4.56 19.21 20.97
CA THR A 193 -3.34 18.43 21.17
C THR A 193 -2.57 18.24 19.85
N PHE A 194 -3.26 17.90 18.77
CA PHE A 194 -2.64 17.77 17.45
C PHE A 194 -1.92 19.06 17.00
N CYS A 195 -2.48 20.23 17.31
CA CYS A 195 -1.88 21.52 16.98
C CYS A 195 -0.58 21.82 17.73
N THR A 196 -0.20 21.02 18.71
CA THR A 196 1.10 21.09 19.40
C THR A 196 2.15 20.15 18.82
N SER A 197 1.81 19.35 17.83
CA SER A 197 2.73 18.42 17.18
C SER A 197 3.86 19.14 16.42
N GLU A 198 4.98 18.45 16.21
CA GLU A 198 6.10 18.98 15.41
C GLU A 198 5.63 19.43 14.01
N PHE A 199 4.76 18.63 13.38
CA PHE A 199 4.16 18.95 12.11
C PHE A 199 3.41 20.29 12.16
N ALA A 200 2.50 20.45 13.12
CA ALA A 200 1.66 21.64 13.24
C ALA A 200 2.50 22.90 13.53
N VAL A 201 3.48 22.79 14.42
CA VAL A 201 4.40 23.89 14.75
C VAL A 201 5.26 24.30 13.55
N SER A 202 5.74 23.35 12.76
CA SER A 202 6.53 23.61 11.55
C SER A 202 5.71 24.18 10.39
N ASN A 203 4.37 24.02 10.41
CA ASN A 203 3.47 24.40 9.32
C ASN A 203 2.35 25.36 9.78
N GLN A 204 2.65 26.31 10.65
CA GLN A 204 1.67 27.21 11.25
C GLN A 204 0.79 27.96 10.23
N SER A 205 1.37 28.40 9.10
CA SER A 205 0.62 29.08 8.02
C SER A 205 -0.45 28.18 7.38
N LEU A 206 -0.23 26.88 7.33
CA LEU A 206 -1.11 25.90 6.76
C LEU A 206 -2.20 25.41 7.73
N MET A 207 -1.96 25.55 9.04
CA MET A 207 -2.82 24.96 10.07
C MET A 207 -4.23 25.55 10.06
N GLN A 208 -4.43 26.82 9.71
CA GLN A 208 -5.77 27.40 9.63
C GLN A 208 -6.59 26.73 8.51
N GLU A 209 -5.99 26.56 7.33
CA GLU A 209 -6.65 25.85 6.22
C GLU A 209 -6.99 24.40 6.58
N LEU A 210 -6.04 23.68 7.21
CA LEU A 210 -6.27 22.29 7.64
C LEU A 210 -7.40 22.18 8.67
N LYS A 211 -7.51 23.13 9.61
CA LYS A 211 -8.64 23.21 10.56
C LYS A 211 -9.97 23.47 9.84
N ASP A 212 -10.00 24.37 8.88
CA ASP A 212 -11.20 24.69 8.12
C ASP A 212 -11.65 23.44 7.31
N LEU A 213 -10.73 22.75 6.66
CA LEU A 213 -11.00 21.47 5.99
C LEU A 213 -11.52 20.41 6.97
N PHE A 214 -10.87 20.27 8.13
CA PHE A 214 -11.27 19.34 9.19
C PHE A 214 -12.72 19.56 9.61
N TYR A 215 -13.08 20.79 9.99
CA TYR A 215 -14.44 21.08 10.43
C TYR A 215 -15.48 20.95 9.32
N ASN A 216 -15.14 21.34 8.08
CA ASN A 216 -16.03 21.19 6.93
C ASN A 216 -16.29 19.71 6.60
N ILE A 217 -15.26 18.85 6.61
CA ILE A 217 -15.42 17.40 6.41
C ILE A 217 -16.27 16.80 7.54
N HIS A 218 -16.00 17.18 8.79
CA HIS A 218 -16.75 16.71 9.95
C HIS A 218 -18.24 17.12 9.88
N LYS A 219 -18.54 18.39 9.55
CA LYS A 219 -19.88 18.88 9.35
C LYS A 219 -20.61 18.10 8.26
N ASN A 220 -20.00 17.99 7.07
CA ASN A 220 -20.60 17.27 5.94
C ASN A 220 -20.79 15.79 6.24
N SER A 221 -19.95 15.17 7.08
CA SER A 221 -20.12 13.77 7.48
C SER A 221 -21.44 13.58 8.26
N LYS A 222 -21.79 14.49 9.16
CA LYS A 222 -23.04 14.46 9.93
C LYS A 222 -24.26 14.66 9.04
N GLU A 223 -24.22 15.65 8.14
CA GLU A 223 -25.31 15.95 7.21
C GLU A 223 -25.58 14.78 6.23
N ARG A 224 -24.54 14.09 5.80
CA ARG A 224 -24.64 12.95 4.88
C ARG A 224 -24.80 11.60 5.58
N LYS A 225 -25.01 11.57 6.90
CA LYS A 225 -25.04 10.34 7.72
C LYS A 225 -23.80 9.46 7.50
N GLY A 226 -22.64 10.08 7.30
CA GLY A 226 -21.37 9.41 7.11
C GLY A 226 -20.86 8.80 8.40
N LYS A 227 -20.30 7.60 8.31
CA LYS A 227 -19.80 6.84 9.47
C LYS A 227 -18.27 6.84 9.58
N LYS A 228 -17.57 7.48 8.64
CA LYS A 228 -16.10 7.44 8.57
C LYS A 228 -15.50 8.79 8.92
N SER A 229 -14.47 8.78 9.73
CA SER A 229 -13.79 9.96 10.24
C SER A 229 -12.70 10.46 9.30
N PHE A 230 -13.10 10.83 8.08
CA PHE A 230 -12.14 11.33 7.09
C PHE A 230 -11.45 12.64 7.48
N HIS A 231 -12.04 13.44 8.37
CA HIS A 231 -11.43 14.63 8.94
C HIS A 231 -10.19 14.28 9.77
N ILE A 232 -10.27 13.23 10.59
CA ILE A 232 -9.15 12.72 11.39
C ILE A 232 -8.09 12.06 10.49
N LEU A 233 -8.55 11.23 9.54
CA LEU A 233 -7.67 10.61 8.54
C LEU A 233 -6.81 11.66 7.84
N MET A 234 -7.40 12.77 7.41
CA MET A 234 -6.71 13.84 6.70
C MET A 234 -5.57 14.44 7.54
N MET A 235 -5.82 14.72 8.81
CA MET A 235 -4.80 15.29 9.70
C MET A 235 -3.61 14.35 9.86
N HIS A 236 -3.87 13.09 10.21
CA HIS A 236 -2.80 12.09 10.35
C HIS A 236 -2.06 11.79 9.04
N TYR A 237 -2.76 11.82 7.90
CA TYR A 237 -2.12 11.64 6.61
C TYR A 237 -1.06 12.73 6.33
N PHE A 238 -1.40 14.00 6.57
CA PHE A 238 -0.45 15.09 6.34
C PHE A 238 0.70 15.07 7.35
N GLU A 239 0.45 14.70 8.59
CA GLU A 239 1.49 14.49 9.59
C GLU A 239 2.44 13.35 9.21
N ASP A 240 1.92 12.19 8.82
CA ASP A 240 2.74 11.07 8.35
C ASP A 240 3.58 11.45 7.12
N MET A 241 2.96 12.15 6.15
CA MET A 241 3.65 12.60 4.95
C MET A 241 4.71 13.67 5.24
N TYR A 242 4.51 14.51 6.27
CA TYR A 242 5.54 15.41 6.74
C TYR A 242 6.82 14.66 7.14
N TYR A 243 6.68 13.58 7.91
CA TYR A 243 7.84 12.77 8.30
C TYR A 243 8.46 12.02 7.10
N VAL A 244 7.67 11.55 6.17
CA VAL A 244 8.18 10.94 4.92
C VAL A 244 8.98 11.97 4.11
N LEU A 245 8.45 13.17 3.93
CA LEU A 245 9.12 14.25 3.22
C LEU A 245 10.40 14.72 3.94
N LYS A 246 10.38 14.74 5.28
CA LYS A 246 11.56 15.06 6.12
C LYS A 246 12.70 14.06 5.88
N GLU A 247 12.37 12.76 5.84
CA GLU A 247 13.36 11.73 5.55
C GLU A 247 13.84 11.78 4.09
N MET A 248 12.95 12.07 3.16
CA MET A 248 13.27 12.27 1.75
C MET A 248 14.22 13.45 1.55
N TYR A 249 13.97 14.58 2.23
CA TYR A 249 14.88 15.73 2.21
C TYR A 249 16.26 15.37 2.73
N ARG A 250 16.34 14.59 3.82
CA ARG A 250 17.61 14.18 4.40
C ARG A 250 18.48 13.39 3.44
N VAL A 251 17.89 12.42 2.71
CA VAL A 251 18.64 11.49 1.84
C VAL A 251 19.00 12.06 0.48
N LEU A 252 18.24 13.02 -0.04
CA LEU A 252 18.52 13.65 -1.32
C LEU A 252 19.80 14.50 -1.25
N THR A 253 20.54 14.61 -2.35
CA THR A 253 21.68 15.51 -2.51
C THR A 253 21.20 16.94 -2.83
N PRO A 254 21.98 18.00 -2.54
CA PRO A 254 21.68 19.34 -3.04
C PRO A 254 21.52 19.37 -4.56
N ASN A 255 20.57 20.15 -5.06
CA ASN A 255 20.20 20.28 -6.48
C ASN A 255 19.57 19.01 -7.10
N SER A 256 19.14 18.05 -6.28
CA SER A 256 18.41 16.86 -6.74
C SER A 256 16.89 17.08 -6.72
N LYS A 257 16.15 16.15 -7.30
CA LYS A 257 14.68 16.22 -7.40
C LYS A 257 13.99 14.99 -6.82
N ALA A 258 12.80 15.24 -6.25
CA ALA A 258 11.85 14.18 -5.94
C ALA A 258 10.59 14.33 -6.79
N TYR A 259 10.08 13.19 -7.28
CA TYR A 259 8.84 13.08 -8.05
C TYR A 259 7.85 12.22 -7.30
N LEU A 260 6.73 12.81 -6.89
CA LEU A 260 5.67 12.10 -6.16
C LEU A 260 4.41 12.06 -7.01
N ILE A 261 3.93 10.85 -7.33
CA ILE A 261 2.64 10.68 -8.00
C ILE A 261 1.55 10.61 -6.96
N LEU A 262 0.63 11.58 -6.99
CA LEU A 262 -0.38 11.83 -5.97
C LEU A 262 -1.75 12.10 -6.60
N GLY A 263 -2.80 11.95 -5.81
CA GLY A 263 -4.15 12.33 -6.23
C GLY A 263 -4.84 13.18 -5.17
N ASP A 264 -5.54 14.21 -5.62
CA ASP A 264 -6.42 14.99 -4.77
C ASP A 264 -7.60 14.14 -4.28
N SER A 265 -8.24 14.59 -3.21
CA SER A 265 -9.33 13.87 -2.56
C SER A 265 -10.54 14.79 -2.30
N ALA A 266 -11.73 14.22 -2.13
CA ALA A 266 -12.92 14.98 -1.76
C ALA A 266 -13.82 14.19 -0.79
N PRO A 267 -13.37 13.94 0.45
CA PRO A 267 -14.17 13.26 1.45
C PRO A 267 -15.44 14.08 1.76
N TYR A 268 -16.57 13.40 1.70
CA TYR A 268 -17.91 14.01 1.86
C TYR A 268 -18.15 15.24 0.99
N GLY A 269 -17.45 15.35 -0.17
CA GLY A 269 -17.60 16.45 -1.12
C GLY A 269 -16.81 17.71 -0.77
N VAL A 270 -15.97 17.68 0.24
CA VAL A 270 -15.01 18.74 0.55
C VAL A 270 -13.72 18.47 -0.22
N TYR A 271 -13.37 19.37 -1.13
CA TYR A 271 -12.14 19.27 -1.89
C TYR A 271 -10.92 19.47 -1.01
N VAL A 272 -10.00 18.52 -1.04
CA VAL A 272 -8.69 18.57 -0.36
C VAL A 272 -7.61 18.59 -1.42
N PRO A 273 -6.93 19.72 -1.66
CA PRO A 273 -5.86 19.84 -2.64
C PRO A 273 -4.58 19.20 -2.14
N THR A 274 -4.60 17.87 -2.04
CA THR A 274 -3.56 17.06 -1.40
C THR A 274 -2.17 17.35 -1.98
N THR A 275 -2.07 17.47 -3.30
CA THR A 275 -0.80 17.69 -3.98
C THR A 275 -0.21 19.05 -3.61
N ARG A 276 -1.02 20.12 -3.58
CA ARG A 276 -0.58 21.47 -3.20
C ARG A 276 -0.14 21.51 -1.73
N ILE A 277 -0.97 20.97 -0.85
CA ILE A 277 -0.66 20.95 0.59
C ILE A 277 0.68 20.24 0.86
N LEU A 278 0.95 19.12 0.19
CA LEU A 278 2.25 18.43 0.33
C LEU A 278 3.41 19.25 -0.25
N GLY A 279 3.18 20.04 -1.29
CA GLY A 279 4.16 21.02 -1.79
C GLY A 279 4.52 22.07 -0.73
N GLU A 280 3.52 22.64 -0.07
CA GLU A 280 3.73 23.65 1.00
C GLU A 280 4.43 23.02 2.23
N ILE A 281 4.05 21.80 2.61
CA ILE A 281 4.73 21.04 3.68
C ILE A 281 6.20 20.82 3.31
N SER A 282 6.51 20.52 2.05
CA SER A 282 7.90 20.31 1.64
C SER A 282 8.75 21.57 1.78
N GLN A 283 8.18 22.74 1.49
CA GLN A 283 8.87 24.03 1.66
C GLN A 283 9.21 24.29 3.13
N SER A 284 8.33 23.95 4.08
CA SER A 284 8.62 24.07 5.51
C SER A 284 9.80 23.18 5.98
N LEU A 285 10.13 22.14 5.22
CA LEU A 285 11.23 21.22 5.46
C LEU A 285 12.56 21.64 4.80
N GLY A 286 12.54 22.71 4.00
CA GLY A 286 13.71 23.24 3.31
C GLY A 286 13.84 22.88 1.84
N PHE A 287 12.87 22.18 1.24
CA PHE A 287 12.79 22.11 -0.21
C PHE A 287 12.57 23.50 -0.81
N GLY A 288 13.08 23.74 -2.00
CA GLY A 288 12.82 24.96 -2.77
C GLY A 288 11.40 25.03 -3.30
N ASP A 289 11.25 25.71 -4.43
CA ASP A 289 9.96 25.75 -5.11
C ASP A 289 9.51 24.36 -5.59
N TYR A 290 8.21 24.14 -5.59
CA TYR A 290 7.61 22.91 -6.09
C TYR A 290 6.81 23.18 -7.37
N GLU A 291 6.73 22.17 -8.21
CA GLU A 291 5.93 22.18 -9.43
C GLU A 291 4.86 21.08 -9.36
N ILE A 292 3.67 21.37 -9.91
CA ILE A 292 2.58 20.39 -10.00
C ILE A 292 2.26 20.17 -11.48
N TYR A 293 2.44 18.92 -11.94
CA TYR A 293 2.09 18.51 -13.29
C TYR A 293 0.86 17.59 -13.26
N LYS A 294 -0.26 18.03 -13.84
CA LYS A 294 -1.48 17.22 -13.94
C LYS A 294 -1.31 16.11 -14.97
N ILE A 295 -1.45 14.85 -14.54
CA ILE A 295 -1.38 13.68 -15.42
C ILE A 295 -2.74 13.41 -16.07
N ARG A 296 -3.81 13.36 -15.24
CA ARG A 296 -5.16 13.02 -15.68
C ARG A 296 -6.23 13.43 -14.68
N GLU A 297 -7.48 13.44 -15.14
CA GLU A 297 -8.64 13.53 -14.26
C GLU A 297 -8.95 12.21 -13.59
N ARG A 298 -9.43 12.28 -12.36
CA ARG A 298 -9.85 11.12 -11.55
C ARG A 298 -11.36 11.17 -11.27
N GLY A 299 -11.92 9.98 -11.00
CA GLY A 299 -13.29 9.87 -10.50
C GLY A 299 -14.39 9.90 -11.56
N ASN A 300 -14.06 10.03 -12.86
CA ASN A 300 -15.05 10.08 -13.95
C ASN A 300 -15.99 8.85 -13.99
N LYS A 301 -15.51 7.67 -13.62
CA LYS A 301 -16.32 6.43 -13.53
C LYS A 301 -17.45 6.52 -12.49
N TRP A 302 -17.38 7.49 -11.59
CA TRP A 302 -18.26 7.58 -10.43
C TRP A 302 -19.14 8.84 -10.45
N LYS A 303 -18.99 9.72 -11.46
CA LYS A 303 -19.73 11.01 -11.57
C LYS A 303 -21.26 10.82 -11.53
N ASN A 304 -21.77 9.68 -11.98
CA ASN A 304 -23.22 9.42 -12.08
C ASN A 304 -23.82 8.68 -10.88
N LEU A 305 -23.05 8.40 -9.84
CA LEU A 305 -23.57 7.74 -8.63
C LEU A 305 -24.22 8.78 -7.72
N LYS A 306 -25.52 8.57 -7.38
CA LYS A 306 -26.35 9.47 -6.53
C LYS A 306 -25.70 9.89 -5.20
N ASN A 307 -24.76 9.11 -4.68
CA ASN A 307 -24.12 9.36 -3.38
C ASN A 307 -22.70 9.94 -3.50
N ARG A 308 -22.26 10.31 -4.70
CA ARG A 308 -20.92 10.90 -4.89
C ARG A 308 -20.99 12.41 -5.12
N HIS A 309 -19.86 13.05 -4.81
CA HIS A 309 -19.64 14.46 -5.07
C HIS A 309 -19.37 14.72 -6.57
N SER A 310 -19.68 15.94 -7.02
CA SER A 310 -19.37 16.44 -8.37
C SER A 310 -17.99 17.12 -8.46
N VAL A 311 -17.20 17.09 -7.38
CA VAL A 311 -15.88 17.74 -7.34
C VAL A 311 -14.94 17.04 -8.32
N GLU A 312 -14.31 17.80 -9.18
CA GLU A 312 -13.29 17.31 -10.08
C GLU A 312 -11.99 17.03 -9.31
N LEU A 313 -11.43 15.87 -9.53
CA LEU A 313 -10.19 15.43 -8.91
C LEU A 313 -9.15 15.18 -9.98
N SER A 314 -7.89 15.43 -9.64
CA SER A 314 -6.75 15.15 -10.52
C SER A 314 -5.79 14.14 -9.90
N GLU A 315 -5.03 13.49 -10.77
CA GLU A 315 -3.82 12.79 -10.44
C GLU A 315 -2.65 13.61 -10.99
N ASN A 316 -1.69 13.87 -10.14
CA ASN A 316 -0.64 14.83 -10.40
C ASN A 316 0.75 14.23 -10.09
N ILE A 317 1.78 14.78 -10.72
CA ILE A 317 3.16 14.65 -10.27
C ILE A 317 3.49 15.91 -9.48
N LEU A 318 3.86 15.75 -8.23
CA LEU A 318 4.49 16.79 -7.42
C LEU A 318 6.00 16.65 -7.58
N ILE A 319 6.65 17.71 -8.06
CA ILE A 319 8.09 17.79 -8.26
C ILE A 319 8.65 18.70 -7.20
N LEU A 320 9.56 18.17 -6.39
CA LEU A 320 10.26 18.90 -5.33
C LEU A 320 11.73 19.05 -5.69
N SER A 321 12.30 20.22 -5.45
CA SER A 321 13.72 20.51 -5.65
C SER A 321 14.41 20.71 -4.30
N ARG A 322 15.55 20.02 -4.08
CA ARG A 322 16.35 20.19 -2.87
C ARG A 322 17.51 21.14 -3.09
#